data_e1ce9fb408cdfef267d3c7aa34ff48c8
#
_entry.id   e1ce9fb408cdfef267d3c7aa34ff48c8
#
_cell.length_a   1.000
_cell.length_b   1.000
_cell.length_c   1.000
_cell.angle_alpha   90.00
_cell.angle_beta   90.00
_cell.angle_gamma   90.00
#
_symmetry.space_group_name_H-M   'P 1'
#
loop_
_entity.id
_entity.type
_entity.pdbx_description
1 polymer ?
#
loop_
_entity_poly.entity_id
_entity_poly.type
_entity_poly.pdbx_seq_one_letter_code
_entity_poly.pdbx_strand_id
1 'polypeptide(L)'
;EKMALDYIQQILEQEGINSKIYESAPGRGNLLACLPASFHMDEGAGPDRDSAEDEAADRPLILMSHIDVVLAKESQWKHPPFAAVEEDGYIYGRGTVDTKQLTVMELAAFLALAENGEYRKRDVFLLVTCDEESGSACGLSAFLEETIPAGSRPITGRELFENSEVISEGGGFPILVGDTAFYLCESGQKGCGTVEFTVAARLAKGPFFGSGDGMVRAMKLVADIGSMELEQRKLPTVAHFEQRLSQCVDGGSHGEPDAGQDAARLGEVLSPVMNNILTAMNRNTMTVTMIQGKNSSEVKVICDVRLLPGYGTEYLKELTDSLAEKWDADCRILSFSEGYESQPEGGLIGCLEEATRMELGEAGKRAELLPFISMGSSDGRFLVPMKAKVYGYSPVLPWDMTFDQAVSM
;
A
#
# COMPACT_ATOMS: atom_id res chain seq x y z
N GLU A 1 12.47 -16.18 6.79
CA GLU A 1 11.11 -15.80 7.24
C GLU A 1 10.55 -16.87 8.18
N LYS A 2 10.70 -18.19 7.88
CA LYS A 2 10.11 -19.28 8.66
C LYS A 2 10.42 -19.21 10.16
N MET A 3 11.66 -18.91 10.56
CA MET A 3 12.01 -18.80 11.99
C MET A 3 11.19 -17.73 12.74
N ALA A 4 10.86 -16.62 12.08
CA ALA A 4 10.02 -15.59 12.67
C ALA A 4 8.56 -16.04 12.75
N LEU A 5 8.07 -16.75 11.74
CA LEU A 5 6.72 -17.36 11.77
C LEU A 5 6.60 -18.42 12.84
N ASP A 6 7.63 -19.30 13.00
CA ASP A 6 7.67 -20.30 14.07
C ASP A 6 7.62 -19.63 15.46
N TYR A 7 8.29 -18.48 15.63
CA TYR A 7 8.24 -17.71 16.87
C TYR A 7 6.86 -17.13 17.16
N ILE A 8 6.22 -16.52 16.15
CA ILE A 8 4.84 -16.01 16.28
C ILE A 8 3.88 -17.16 16.58
N GLN A 9 4.03 -18.31 15.91
CA GLN A 9 3.20 -19.49 16.17
C GLN A 9 3.34 -19.97 17.62
N GLN A 10 4.56 -19.99 18.18
CA GLN A 10 4.77 -20.35 19.58
C GLN A 10 4.07 -19.38 20.55
N ILE A 11 4.06 -18.08 20.26
CA ILE A 11 3.33 -17.10 21.07
C ILE A 11 1.82 -17.41 21.04
N LEU A 12 1.25 -17.64 19.85
CA LEU A 12 -0.15 -17.98 19.69
C LEU A 12 -0.54 -19.29 20.41
N GLU A 13 0.32 -20.31 20.31
CA GLU A 13 0.12 -21.60 21.00
C GLU A 13 0.14 -21.47 22.52
N GLN A 14 1.00 -20.58 23.09
CA GLN A 14 1.05 -20.32 24.53
C GLN A 14 -0.27 -19.70 25.03
N GLU A 15 -0.93 -18.90 24.20
CA GLU A 15 -2.25 -18.31 24.50
C GLU A 15 -3.42 -19.22 24.06
N GLY A 16 -3.15 -20.45 23.66
CA GLY A 16 -4.16 -21.43 23.28
C GLY A 16 -4.83 -21.16 21.93
N ILE A 17 -4.23 -20.32 21.10
CA ILE A 17 -4.73 -19.95 19.79
C ILE A 17 -4.13 -20.84 18.70
N ASN A 18 -4.98 -21.53 17.95
CA ASN A 18 -4.55 -22.35 16.84
C ASN A 18 -4.11 -21.50 15.65
N SER A 19 -2.95 -21.81 15.11
CA SER A 19 -2.43 -21.20 13.89
C SER A 19 -1.83 -22.24 12.95
N LYS A 20 -1.69 -21.89 11.68
CA LYS A 20 -1.11 -22.76 10.68
C LYS A 20 -0.16 -21.98 9.78
N ILE A 21 1.03 -22.54 9.55
CA ILE A 21 1.97 -22.03 8.56
C ILE A 21 1.77 -22.81 7.25
N TYR A 22 1.55 -22.06 6.18
CA TYR A 22 1.45 -22.54 4.80
C TYR A 22 2.81 -22.27 4.14
N GLU A 23 3.66 -23.29 4.05
CA GLU A 23 5.01 -23.17 3.49
C GLU A 23 4.95 -23.35 1.97
N SER A 24 5.12 -22.25 1.24
CA SER A 24 5.07 -22.20 -0.23
C SER A 24 6.41 -22.54 -0.89
N ALA A 25 7.53 -22.35 -0.18
CA ALA A 25 8.86 -22.74 -0.59
C ALA A 25 9.73 -23.01 0.66
N PRO A 26 10.85 -23.75 0.55
CA PRO A 26 11.71 -24.04 1.70
C PRO A 26 12.13 -22.78 2.45
N GLY A 27 11.71 -22.64 3.71
CA GLY A 27 12.00 -21.49 4.56
C GLY A 27 11.13 -20.27 4.34
N ARG A 28 10.16 -20.33 3.42
CA ARG A 28 9.18 -19.27 3.11
C ARG A 28 7.77 -19.76 3.34
N GLY A 29 6.97 -19.00 4.01
CA GLY A 29 5.60 -19.39 4.32
C GLY A 29 4.77 -18.23 4.83
N ASN A 30 3.47 -18.50 4.98
CA ASN A 30 2.47 -17.56 5.44
C ASN A 30 1.78 -18.16 6.67
N LEU A 31 1.66 -17.40 7.76
CA LEU A 31 1.00 -17.83 8.98
C LEU A 31 -0.42 -17.28 9.02
N LEU A 32 -1.40 -18.16 9.26
CA LEU A 32 -2.78 -17.78 9.49
C LEU A 32 -3.24 -18.25 10.87
N ALA A 33 -3.85 -17.33 11.63
CA ALA A 33 -4.61 -17.61 12.84
C ALA A 33 -6.02 -17.01 12.73
N CYS A 34 -6.99 -17.56 13.47
CA CYS A 34 -8.36 -17.11 13.46
C CYS A 34 -8.93 -17.04 14.86
N LEU A 35 -9.58 -15.94 15.19
CA LEU A 35 -10.50 -15.80 16.30
C LEU A 35 -11.92 -15.79 15.72
N PRO A 36 -12.72 -16.86 15.92
CA PRO A 36 -14.05 -16.92 15.37
C PRO A 36 -14.99 -15.90 16.04
N ALA A 37 -16.02 -15.50 15.34
CA ALA A 37 -17.11 -14.73 15.91
C ALA A 37 -17.63 -15.42 17.18
N SER A 38 -17.85 -14.65 18.24
CA SER A 38 -18.33 -15.18 19.53
C SER A 38 -19.82 -14.90 19.77
N PHE A 39 -20.56 -14.68 18.70
CA PHE A 39 -21.98 -14.35 18.75
C PHE A 39 -22.81 -15.58 19.10
N HIS A 40 -23.38 -15.62 20.28
CA HIS A 40 -24.55 -16.46 20.55
C HIS A 40 -25.81 -15.66 20.23
N MET A 41 -26.45 -15.96 19.11
CA MET A 41 -27.77 -15.44 18.82
C MET A 41 -28.68 -15.91 19.99
N ASP A 42 -29.21 -14.98 20.77
CA ASP A 42 -30.41 -15.26 21.58
C ASP A 42 -31.51 -15.70 20.60
N GLU A 43 -32.02 -16.92 20.79
CA GLU A 43 -32.99 -17.57 19.89
C GLU A 43 -34.34 -16.84 19.74
N GLY A 44 -34.40 -15.56 20.13
CA GLY A 44 -35.61 -14.74 20.16
C GLY A 44 -35.64 -13.48 19.29
N ALA A 45 -34.55 -13.06 18.72
CA ALA A 45 -34.51 -11.89 17.82
C ALA A 45 -34.63 -12.36 16.36
N GLY A 46 -35.78 -12.19 15.75
CA GLY A 46 -35.98 -12.41 14.33
C GLY A 46 -35.08 -11.48 13.48
N PRO A 47 -34.73 -11.87 12.25
CA PRO A 47 -33.81 -11.09 11.42
C PRO A 47 -34.50 -9.86 10.85
N ASP A 48 -34.42 -8.73 11.52
CA ASP A 48 -34.51 -7.42 10.87
C ASP A 48 -33.08 -7.07 10.35
N ARG A 49 -32.67 -7.74 9.27
CA ARG A 49 -31.34 -7.62 8.62
C ARG A 49 -31.36 -6.61 7.48
N ASP A 50 -31.80 -5.39 7.73
CA ASP A 50 -31.88 -4.35 6.69
C ASP A 50 -30.95 -3.14 6.94
N SER A 51 -29.93 -3.25 7.80
CA SER A 51 -28.98 -2.17 8.02
C SER A 51 -27.61 -2.47 7.39
N ALA A 52 -26.93 -1.45 6.89
CA ALA A 52 -25.56 -1.55 6.39
C ALA A 52 -24.55 -2.06 7.45
N GLU A 53 -24.92 -1.98 8.74
CA GLU A 53 -24.17 -2.53 9.87
C GLU A 53 -24.22 -4.07 9.91
N ASP A 54 -25.33 -4.67 9.48
CA ASP A 54 -25.49 -6.13 9.45
C ASP A 54 -24.71 -6.76 8.28
N GLU A 55 -24.58 -6.06 7.15
CA GLU A 55 -23.72 -6.51 6.04
C GLU A 55 -22.22 -6.48 6.42
N ALA A 56 -21.81 -5.56 7.30
CA ALA A 56 -20.43 -5.49 7.79
C ALA A 56 -20.12 -6.62 8.78
N ALA A 57 -21.12 -7.12 9.52
CA ALA A 57 -20.96 -8.21 10.49
C ALA A 57 -20.63 -9.57 9.85
N ASP A 58 -21.06 -9.78 8.60
CA ASP A 58 -20.81 -11.04 7.88
C ASP A 58 -19.42 -11.07 7.18
N ARG A 59 -18.67 -9.97 7.19
CA ARG A 59 -17.36 -9.88 6.52
C ARG A 59 -16.22 -10.11 7.50
N PRO A 60 -15.25 -10.98 7.19
CA PRO A 60 -14.10 -11.16 8.06
C PRO A 60 -13.24 -9.89 8.11
N LEU A 61 -12.65 -9.62 9.28
CA LEU A 61 -11.57 -8.66 9.45
C LEU A 61 -10.24 -9.41 9.37
N ILE A 62 -9.35 -8.94 8.53
CA ILE A 62 -8.03 -9.54 8.35
C ILE A 62 -6.97 -8.50 8.73
N LEU A 63 -6.15 -8.81 9.72
CA LEU A 63 -4.95 -8.09 10.09
C LEU A 63 -3.81 -8.72 9.27
N MET A 64 -3.19 -7.94 8.38
CA MET A 64 -2.25 -8.48 7.38
C MET A 64 -0.96 -7.68 7.31
N SER A 65 0.15 -8.34 7.58
CA SER A 65 1.49 -7.76 7.49
C SER A 65 2.50 -8.75 6.91
N HIS A 66 3.63 -8.26 6.39
CA HIS A 66 4.69 -9.11 5.89
C HIS A 66 5.89 -9.18 6.84
N ILE A 67 6.65 -10.26 6.75
CA ILE A 67 7.78 -10.52 7.66
C ILE A 67 9.13 -10.48 6.95
N ASP A 68 9.15 -10.50 5.64
CA ASP A 68 10.36 -10.35 4.85
C ASP A 68 10.85 -8.90 4.80
N VAL A 69 12.03 -8.70 4.26
CA VAL A 69 12.68 -7.38 4.19
C VAL A 69 13.60 -7.31 2.98
N VAL A 70 13.78 -6.12 2.42
CA VAL A 70 14.77 -5.88 1.38
C VAL A 70 16.21 -6.06 1.90
N LEU A 71 17.13 -6.31 0.97
CA LEU A 71 18.55 -6.44 1.29
C LEU A 71 19.10 -5.14 1.90
N ALA A 72 20.05 -5.31 2.82
CA ALA A 72 20.75 -4.21 3.45
C ALA A 72 22.28 -4.36 3.27
N LYS A 73 22.96 -3.25 2.94
CA LYS A 73 24.43 -3.19 2.89
C LYS A 73 24.92 -2.57 4.20
N GLU A 74 25.59 -3.34 5.05
CA GLU A 74 26.07 -2.90 6.36
C GLU A 74 26.83 -1.58 6.32
N SER A 75 27.61 -1.32 5.27
CA SER A 75 28.38 -0.09 5.13
C SER A 75 27.54 1.19 4.99
N GLN A 76 26.23 1.07 4.81
CA GLN A 76 25.28 2.18 4.68
C GLN A 76 24.51 2.43 5.99
N TRP A 77 24.78 1.65 7.03
CA TRP A 77 24.05 1.69 8.29
C TRP A 77 24.93 2.17 9.45
N LYS A 78 24.37 2.98 10.36
CA LYS A 78 25.01 3.38 11.62
C LYS A 78 25.23 2.19 12.55
N HIS A 79 24.25 1.28 12.59
CA HIS A 79 24.27 0.03 13.37
C HIS A 79 24.13 -1.16 12.41
N PRO A 80 24.58 -2.37 12.79
CA PRO A 80 24.35 -3.56 11.94
C PRO A 80 22.86 -3.76 11.68
N PRO A 81 22.43 -3.85 10.41
CA PRO A 81 21.01 -3.77 10.03
C PRO A 81 20.12 -4.90 10.55
N PHE A 82 20.71 -6.00 11.02
CA PHE A 82 19.99 -7.17 11.54
C PHE A 82 20.28 -7.45 13.01
N ALA A 83 20.85 -6.50 13.74
CA ALA A 83 21.19 -6.66 15.15
C ALA A 83 20.13 -6.15 16.14
N ALA A 84 19.10 -5.44 15.64
CA ALA A 84 18.06 -4.82 16.45
C ALA A 84 18.65 -4.02 17.62
N VAL A 85 19.60 -3.13 17.32
CA VAL A 85 20.29 -2.34 18.35
C VAL A 85 19.32 -1.36 18.99
N GLU A 86 19.24 -1.38 20.31
CA GLU A 86 18.49 -0.40 21.09
C GLU A 86 19.43 0.73 21.54
N GLU A 87 19.17 1.96 21.10
CA GLU A 87 19.92 3.15 21.49
C GLU A 87 18.97 4.36 21.56
N ASP A 88 19.09 5.17 22.58
CA ASP A 88 18.32 6.42 22.78
C ASP A 88 16.79 6.25 22.68
N GLY A 89 16.26 5.09 23.05
CA GLY A 89 14.82 4.77 23.00
C GLY A 89 14.32 4.31 21.63
N TYR A 90 15.22 4.10 20.67
CA TYR A 90 14.91 3.58 19.33
C TYR A 90 15.47 2.18 19.12
N ILE A 91 14.79 1.41 18.31
CA ILE A 91 15.27 0.11 17.79
C ILE A 91 15.73 0.31 16.34
N TYR A 92 17.04 0.13 16.13
CA TYR A 92 17.64 0.27 14.81
C TYR A 92 17.73 -1.07 14.10
N GLY A 93 17.13 -1.17 12.92
CA GLY A 93 17.25 -2.40 12.13
C GLY A 93 16.43 -2.38 10.84
N ARG A 94 16.88 -3.16 9.86
CA ARG A 94 16.09 -3.42 8.64
C ARG A 94 14.81 -4.17 9.02
N GLY A 95 13.65 -3.62 8.62
CA GLY A 95 12.33 -4.20 8.92
C GLY A 95 11.71 -3.69 10.22
N THR A 96 12.35 -2.78 10.98
CA THR A 96 11.74 -2.20 12.19
C THR A 96 10.60 -1.23 11.87
N VAL A 97 10.59 -0.64 10.68
CA VAL A 97 9.50 0.23 10.19
C VAL A 97 8.71 -0.47 9.08
N ASP A 98 9.39 -1.17 8.21
CA ASP A 98 8.81 -1.86 7.07
C ASP A 98 9.13 -3.37 7.18
N THR A 99 8.21 -4.20 7.75
CA THR A 99 6.97 -3.77 8.43
C THR A 99 6.73 -4.59 9.70
N LYS A 100 7.83 -5.08 10.36
CA LYS A 100 7.73 -5.92 11.57
C LYS A 100 7.06 -5.23 12.74
N GLN A 101 7.13 -3.88 12.84
CA GLN A 101 6.40 -3.16 13.88
C GLN A 101 4.88 -3.37 13.70
N LEU A 102 4.36 -3.37 12.45
CA LEU A 102 2.96 -3.65 12.20
C LEU A 102 2.61 -5.08 12.60
N THR A 103 3.45 -6.07 12.22
CA THR A 103 3.25 -7.46 12.64
C THR A 103 3.12 -7.59 14.17
N VAL A 104 3.97 -6.88 14.94
CA VAL A 104 3.91 -6.88 16.40
C VAL A 104 2.64 -6.19 16.91
N MET A 105 2.25 -5.06 16.32
CA MET A 105 1.03 -4.34 16.69
C MET A 105 -0.23 -5.18 16.43
N GLU A 106 -0.30 -5.80 15.26
CA GLU A 106 -1.41 -6.69 14.89
C GLU A 106 -1.48 -7.93 15.77
N LEU A 107 -0.35 -8.56 16.06
CA LEU A 107 -0.27 -9.69 16.98
C LEU A 107 -0.75 -9.28 18.38
N ALA A 108 -0.28 -8.14 18.90
CA ALA A 108 -0.69 -7.66 20.21
C ALA A 108 -2.20 -7.34 20.27
N ALA A 109 -2.75 -6.70 19.24
CA ALA A 109 -4.18 -6.44 19.13
C ALA A 109 -4.98 -7.75 19.03
N PHE A 110 -4.50 -8.71 18.26
CA PHE A 110 -5.14 -10.03 18.12
C PHE A 110 -5.16 -10.81 19.44
N LEU A 111 -4.06 -10.80 20.20
CA LEU A 111 -3.99 -11.42 21.53
C LEU A 111 -4.92 -10.73 22.53
N ALA A 112 -4.95 -9.39 22.53
CA ALA A 112 -5.86 -8.63 23.39
C ALA A 112 -7.34 -8.95 23.10
N LEU A 113 -7.69 -9.11 21.84
CA LEU A 113 -9.04 -9.57 21.43
C LEU A 113 -9.36 -10.99 21.89
N ALA A 114 -8.34 -11.86 21.97
CA ALA A 114 -8.52 -13.22 22.46
C ALA A 114 -8.72 -13.26 23.98
N GLU A 115 -7.89 -12.52 24.74
CA GLU A 115 -7.94 -12.47 26.20
C GLU A 115 -9.25 -11.90 26.73
N ASN A 116 -9.75 -10.83 26.13
CA ASN A 116 -10.93 -10.14 26.62
C ASN A 116 -12.22 -10.97 26.47
N GLY A 117 -12.19 -12.12 25.76
CA GLY A 117 -13.30 -13.05 25.64
C GLY A 117 -14.61 -12.43 25.16
N GLU A 118 -14.54 -11.14 24.79
CA GLU A 118 -15.68 -10.32 24.49
C GLU A 118 -16.23 -10.59 23.09
N TYR A 119 -17.44 -10.22 22.96
CA TYR A 119 -18.31 -10.23 21.82
C TYR A 119 -17.63 -9.81 20.51
N ARG A 120 -17.28 -10.78 19.69
CA ARG A 120 -16.84 -10.55 18.31
C ARG A 120 -18.01 -10.79 17.37
N LYS A 121 -18.40 -9.73 16.65
CA LYS A 121 -19.50 -9.81 15.67
C LYS A 121 -19.09 -10.57 14.41
N ARG A 122 -17.79 -10.70 14.12
CA ARG A 122 -17.23 -11.31 12.92
C ARG A 122 -15.94 -12.06 13.22
N ASP A 123 -15.55 -12.94 12.32
CA ASP A 123 -14.27 -13.60 12.40
C ASP A 123 -13.14 -12.58 12.23
N VAL A 124 -12.10 -12.71 13.06
CA VAL A 124 -10.88 -11.90 12.95
C VAL A 124 -9.72 -12.82 12.63
N PHE A 125 -9.00 -12.52 11.56
CA PHE A 125 -7.85 -13.28 11.14
C PHE A 125 -6.56 -12.46 11.33
N LEU A 126 -5.49 -13.15 11.72
CA LEU A 126 -4.13 -12.64 11.66
C LEU A 126 -3.43 -13.40 10.54
N LEU A 127 -2.98 -12.69 9.51
CA LEU A 127 -2.22 -13.24 8.39
C LEU A 127 -0.86 -12.56 8.30
N VAL A 128 0.20 -13.32 8.54
CA VAL A 128 1.57 -12.83 8.39
C VAL A 128 2.17 -13.47 7.15
N THR A 129 2.50 -12.66 6.14
CA THR A 129 2.98 -13.11 4.83
C THR A 129 4.51 -13.05 4.72
N CYS A 130 5.04 -13.70 3.72
CA CYS A 130 6.42 -13.59 3.28
C CYS A 130 6.49 -13.00 1.85
N ASP A 131 7.71 -12.68 1.38
CA ASP A 131 8.00 -12.40 -0.04
C ASP A 131 7.32 -11.15 -0.63
N GLU A 132 6.77 -10.24 0.21
CA GLU A 132 6.13 -9.00 -0.26
C GLU A 132 7.11 -8.17 -1.09
N GLU A 133 8.30 -7.95 -0.54
CA GLU A 133 9.39 -7.15 -1.09
C GLU A 133 10.01 -7.71 -2.40
N SER A 134 9.65 -8.95 -2.73
CA SER A 134 10.14 -9.64 -3.93
C SER A 134 9.00 -10.00 -4.91
N GLY A 135 7.78 -9.49 -4.66
CA GLY A 135 6.63 -9.64 -5.55
C GLY A 135 5.65 -10.73 -5.16
N SER A 136 5.72 -11.24 -3.93
CA SER A 136 4.72 -12.11 -3.25
C SER A 136 4.44 -13.45 -3.93
N ALA A 137 5.35 -13.93 -4.78
CA ALA A 137 5.14 -15.22 -5.47
C ALA A 137 5.04 -16.40 -4.49
N CYS A 138 5.78 -16.34 -3.37
CA CYS A 138 5.71 -17.28 -2.25
C CYS A 138 4.83 -16.77 -1.10
N GLY A 139 4.49 -15.48 -1.10
CA GLY A 139 3.70 -14.77 -0.11
C GLY A 139 2.21 -14.86 -0.36
N LEU A 140 1.56 -13.71 -0.38
CA LEU A 140 0.10 -13.61 -0.52
C LEU A 140 -0.40 -14.29 -1.79
N SER A 141 0.30 -14.16 -2.93
CA SER A 141 -0.11 -14.84 -4.17
C SER A 141 -0.23 -16.35 -4.03
N ALA A 142 0.73 -17.00 -3.36
CA ALA A 142 0.66 -18.43 -3.08
C ALA A 142 -0.43 -18.75 -2.07
N PHE A 143 -0.58 -17.92 -1.02
CA PHE A 143 -1.59 -18.12 0.02
C PHE A 143 -3.02 -18.07 -0.53
N LEU A 144 -3.28 -17.22 -1.53
CA LEU A 144 -4.60 -17.13 -2.17
C LEU A 144 -5.07 -18.44 -2.80
N GLU A 145 -4.15 -19.32 -3.19
CA GLU A 145 -4.45 -20.64 -3.78
C GLU A 145 -4.49 -21.77 -2.72
N GLU A 146 -4.12 -21.47 -1.47
CA GLU A 146 -4.12 -22.46 -0.39
C GLU A 146 -5.53 -22.86 0.03
N THR A 147 -5.65 -24.10 0.52
CA THR A 147 -6.88 -24.62 1.12
C THR A 147 -6.85 -24.42 2.64
N ILE A 148 -7.81 -23.64 3.12
CA ILE A 148 -7.98 -23.26 4.52
C ILE A 148 -9.14 -24.04 5.12
N PRO A 149 -8.93 -24.75 6.25
CA PRO A 149 -10.04 -25.35 7.00
C PRO A 149 -10.97 -24.24 7.51
N ALA A 150 -12.25 -24.30 7.15
CA ALA A 150 -13.25 -23.34 7.60
C ALA A 150 -14.60 -24.04 7.85
N GLY A 151 -15.09 -23.99 9.08
CA GLY A 151 -16.40 -24.52 9.45
C GLY A 151 -16.74 -25.89 8.86
N SER A 152 -17.81 -25.97 8.07
CA SER A 152 -18.32 -27.21 7.47
C SER A 152 -17.64 -27.63 6.18
N ARG A 153 -16.93 -26.72 5.49
CA ARG A 153 -16.17 -27.01 4.27
C ARG A 153 -14.86 -26.19 4.23
N PRO A 154 -13.81 -26.74 3.64
CA PRO A 154 -12.62 -25.93 3.36
C PRO A 154 -12.95 -24.85 2.35
N ILE A 155 -12.24 -23.71 2.47
CA ILE A 155 -12.28 -22.58 1.53
C ILE A 155 -10.89 -22.35 0.96
N THR A 156 -10.80 -21.59 -0.11
CA THR A 156 -9.51 -21.09 -0.62
C THR A 156 -9.12 -19.78 0.05
N GLY A 157 -7.83 -19.41 -0.02
CA GLY A 157 -7.40 -18.07 0.38
C GLY A 157 -8.17 -16.97 -0.35
N ARG A 158 -8.51 -17.15 -1.63
CA ARG A 158 -9.36 -16.20 -2.39
C ARG A 158 -10.74 -16.04 -1.75
N GLU A 159 -11.39 -17.15 -1.41
CA GLU A 159 -12.72 -17.12 -0.75
C GLU A 159 -12.65 -16.45 0.63
N LEU A 160 -11.52 -16.57 1.36
CA LEU A 160 -11.32 -15.86 2.63
C LEU A 160 -11.36 -14.34 2.45
N PHE A 161 -10.77 -13.85 1.35
CA PHE A 161 -10.71 -12.41 1.06
C PHE A 161 -11.94 -11.85 0.36
N GLU A 162 -12.88 -12.68 -0.09
CA GLU A 162 -14.08 -12.18 -0.77
C GLU A 162 -14.88 -11.22 0.11
N ASN A 163 -15.00 -9.96 -0.34
CA ASN A 163 -15.67 -8.87 0.36
C ASN A 163 -15.14 -8.62 1.80
N SER A 164 -13.95 -9.09 2.15
CA SER A 164 -13.35 -8.87 3.47
C SER A 164 -12.97 -7.40 3.70
N GLU A 165 -12.70 -7.07 4.96
CA GLU A 165 -12.04 -5.83 5.36
C GLU A 165 -10.64 -6.15 5.88
N VAL A 166 -9.63 -5.43 5.39
CA VAL A 166 -8.22 -5.71 5.66
C VAL A 166 -7.55 -4.47 6.24
N ILE A 167 -6.87 -4.62 7.36
CA ILE A 167 -5.90 -3.65 7.86
C ILE A 167 -4.52 -4.17 7.47
N SER A 168 -3.71 -3.31 6.85
CA SER A 168 -2.37 -3.65 6.38
C SER A 168 -1.43 -2.45 6.50
N GLU A 169 -0.27 -2.55 5.88
CA GLU A 169 0.74 -1.49 5.82
C GLU A 169 0.33 -0.30 4.93
N GLY A 170 1.10 0.78 4.94
CA GLY A 170 1.00 1.89 4.00
C GLY A 170 0.66 3.24 4.62
N GLY A 171 0.40 3.33 5.92
CA GLY A 171 0.06 4.59 6.59
C GLY A 171 0.48 4.65 8.05
N GLY A 172 -0.11 5.58 8.80
CA GLY A 172 0.11 5.74 10.24
C GLY A 172 1.04 6.90 10.62
N PHE A 173 1.59 7.62 9.65
CA PHE A 173 2.43 8.80 9.92
C PHE A 173 1.59 10.07 9.98
N PRO A 174 1.85 10.99 10.95
CA PRO A 174 1.09 12.21 11.06
C PRO A 174 1.60 13.32 10.13
N ILE A 175 0.66 14.10 9.60
CA ILE A 175 0.90 15.43 9.02
C ILE A 175 0.36 16.46 9.99
N LEU A 176 1.18 17.41 10.40
CA LEU A 176 0.78 18.46 11.32
C LEU A 176 0.25 19.68 10.58
N VAL A 177 -1.01 20.04 10.82
CA VAL A 177 -1.65 21.25 10.30
C VAL A 177 -2.32 22.00 11.45
N GLY A 178 -1.74 23.12 11.83
CA GLY A 178 -2.17 23.85 13.03
C GLY A 178 -2.09 22.98 14.29
N ASP A 179 -3.20 22.84 15.00
CA ASP A 179 -3.32 22.02 16.21
C ASP A 179 -3.81 20.58 15.94
N THR A 180 -3.84 20.17 14.68
CA THR A 180 -4.35 18.87 14.27
C THR A 180 -3.22 18.03 13.67
N ALA A 181 -3.08 16.78 14.15
CA ALA A 181 -2.26 15.75 13.54
C ALA A 181 -3.16 14.85 12.69
N PHE A 182 -2.95 14.87 11.40
CA PHE A 182 -3.62 13.99 10.47
C PHE A 182 -2.78 12.73 10.26
N TYR A 183 -3.24 11.62 10.79
CA TYR A 183 -2.63 10.31 10.56
C TYR A 183 -3.05 9.78 9.20
N LEU A 184 -2.09 9.57 8.33
CA LEU A 184 -2.34 9.05 6.98
C LEU A 184 -2.83 7.61 7.06
N CYS A 185 -3.87 7.29 6.30
CA CYS A 185 -4.37 5.94 6.11
C CYS A 185 -4.40 5.63 4.61
N GLU A 186 -3.61 4.67 4.16
CA GLU A 186 -3.70 4.21 2.78
C GLU A 186 -5.08 3.58 2.54
N SER A 187 -5.92 4.21 1.76
CA SER A 187 -7.20 3.69 1.31
C SER A 187 -7.20 3.30 -0.17
N GLY A 188 -6.04 3.33 -0.78
CA GLY A 188 -5.80 2.90 -2.14
C GLY A 188 -4.37 3.12 -2.57
N GLN A 189 -4.00 2.52 -3.67
CA GLN A 189 -2.67 2.68 -4.25
C GLN A 189 -2.74 2.77 -5.76
N LYS A 190 -1.74 3.41 -6.36
CA LYS A 190 -1.58 3.45 -7.81
C LYS A 190 -1.16 2.09 -8.34
N GLY A 191 -1.61 1.76 -9.56
CA GLY A 191 -1.04 0.65 -10.32
C GLY A 191 0.44 0.90 -10.58
N CYS A 192 1.23 -0.16 -10.53
CA CYS A 192 2.68 -0.11 -10.63
C CYS A 192 3.16 -1.04 -11.75
N GLY A 193 4.03 -0.55 -12.62
CA GLY A 193 4.57 -1.36 -13.70
C GLY A 193 5.93 -0.93 -14.20
N THR A 194 6.57 -1.86 -14.89
CA THR A 194 7.84 -1.63 -15.56
C THR A 194 7.69 -1.91 -17.05
N VAL A 195 8.13 -0.96 -17.86
CA VAL A 195 8.08 -1.04 -19.32
C VAL A 195 9.48 -0.91 -19.89
N GLU A 196 9.81 -1.77 -20.83
CA GLU A 196 11.08 -1.71 -21.59
C GLU A 196 10.77 -1.34 -23.05
N PHE A 197 11.38 -0.27 -23.53
CA PHE A 197 11.44 0.07 -24.94
C PHE A 197 12.82 -0.31 -25.49
N THR A 198 12.85 -1.01 -26.62
CA THR A 198 14.08 -1.36 -27.32
C THR A 198 14.14 -0.62 -28.65
N VAL A 199 15.09 0.30 -28.81
CA VAL A 199 15.31 1.08 -30.02
C VAL A 199 16.52 0.53 -30.77
N ALA A 200 16.29 -0.19 -31.85
CA ALA A 200 17.37 -0.70 -32.70
C ALA A 200 17.85 0.33 -33.71
N ALA A 201 19.13 0.30 -34.06
CA ALA A 201 19.68 1.15 -35.14
C ALA A 201 19.16 0.68 -36.50
N ARG A 202 18.59 1.59 -37.29
CA ARG A 202 18.01 1.26 -38.61
C ARG A 202 19.06 1.04 -39.70
N LEU A 203 20.23 1.70 -39.61
CA LEU A 203 21.33 1.55 -40.54
C LEU A 203 22.61 1.83 -39.82
N ALA A 204 23.50 0.86 -39.81
CA ALA A 204 24.65 1.32 -39.38
C ALA A 204 25.91 0.62 -39.31
N LYS A 205 26.54 0.38 -40.23
CA LYS A 205 27.86 -0.23 -40.08
C LYS A 205 28.94 0.67 -40.71
N GLY A 206 29.72 1.37 -39.85
CA GLY A 206 30.94 2.02 -40.27
C GLY A 206 30.96 3.55 -40.07
N PRO A 207 32.01 4.25 -40.49
CA PRO A 207 32.28 5.66 -40.18
C PRO A 207 31.43 6.71 -40.92
N PHE A 208 30.43 6.29 -41.69
CA PHE A 208 29.65 7.15 -42.59
C PHE A 208 28.26 7.51 -42.07
N PHE A 209 28.03 7.49 -40.75
CA PHE A 209 26.72 7.54 -40.18
C PHE A 209 26.16 8.91 -39.96
N GLY A 210 24.93 9.05 -40.41
CA GLY A 210 24.02 10.15 -40.13
C GLY A 210 22.92 9.79 -39.13
N SER A 211 21.95 10.66 -38.98
CA SER A 211 20.90 10.79 -38.01
C SER A 211 19.89 9.63 -37.82
N GLY A 212 20.15 8.44 -38.34
CA GLY A 212 19.32 7.24 -38.16
C GLY A 212 19.73 6.34 -36.99
N ASP A 213 20.59 6.84 -36.15
CA ASP A 213 21.20 6.14 -35.04
C ASP A 213 20.15 5.81 -33.95
N GLY A 214 20.13 4.57 -33.46
CA GLY A 214 19.26 4.11 -32.40
C GLY A 214 19.39 4.94 -31.12
N MET A 215 20.61 5.41 -30.80
CA MET A 215 20.86 6.29 -29.66
C MET A 215 20.11 7.62 -29.79
N VAL A 216 20.15 8.27 -30.96
CA VAL A 216 19.44 9.55 -31.17
C VAL A 216 17.92 9.38 -31.04
N ARG A 217 17.36 8.28 -31.56
CA ARG A 217 15.94 7.99 -31.43
C ARG A 217 15.55 7.66 -29.99
N ALA A 218 16.38 6.89 -29.29
CA ALA A 218 16.17 6.61 -27.88
C ALA A 218 16.19 7.89 -27.02
N MET A 219 17.11 8.83 -27.27
CA MET A 219 17.12 10.12 -26.56
C MET A 219 15.87 10.95 -26.85
N LYS A 220 15.34 10.90 -28.07
CA LYS A 220 14.08 11.58 -28.40
C LYS A 220 12.89 10.91 -27.73
N LEU A 221 12.84 9.57 -27.67
CA LEU A 221 11.83 8.83 -26.89
C LEU A 221 11.88 9.24 -25.42
N VAL A 222 13.07 9.30 -24.82
CA VAL A 222 13.27 9.74 -23.43
C VAL A 222 12.76 11.17 -23.21
N ALA A 223 13.09 12.09 -24.11
CA ALA A 223 12.63 13.47 -24.05
C ALA A 223 11.09 13.58 -24.18
N ASP A 224 10.50 12.76 -25.05
CA ASP A 224 9.07 12.69 -25.27
C ASP A 224 8.35 12.19 -24.01
N ILE A 225 8.81 11.09 -23.42
CA ILE A 225 8.31 10.57 -22.15
C ILE A 225 8.42 11.63 -21.05
N GLY A 226 9.58 12.30 -20.93
CA GLY A 226 9.82 13.30 -19.89
C GLY A 226 8.97 14.57 -20.02
N SER A 227 8.46 14.86 -21.23
CA SER A 227 7.58 16.02 -21.50
C SER A 227 6.10 15.66 -21.62
N MET A 228 5.75 14.38 -21.48
CA MET A 228 4.39 13.91 -21.66
C MET A 228 3.52 14.28 -20.46
N GLU A 229 2.40 14.92 -20.73
CA GLU A 229 1.33 15.09 -19.75
C GLU A 229 0.35 13.93 -19.89
N LEU A 230 0.37 13.03 -18.90
CA LEU A 230 -0.57 11.94 -18.83
C LEU A 230 -1.88 12.37 -18.19
N GLU A 231 -2.90 11.56 -18.40
CA GLU A 231 -4.24 11.83 -17.91
C GLU A 231 -4.27 12.06 -16.40
N GLN A 232 -5.07 13.03 -16.00
CA GLN A 232 -5.34 13.38 -14.61
C GLN A 232 -6.79 12.99 -14.28
N ARG A 233 -6.97 12.50 -13.07
CA ARG A 233 -8.28 12.16 -12.55
C ARG A 233 -8.33 12.40 -11.06
N LYS A 234 -9.34 13.11 -10.60
CA LYS A 234 -9.57 13.30 -9.18
C LYS A 234 -10.37 12.12 -8.63
N LEU A 235 -9.75 11.38 -7.75
CA LEU A 235 -10.36 10.24 -7.07
C LEU A 235 -11.17 10.72 -5.86
N PRO A 236 -12.21 9.97 -5.42
CA PRO A 236 -12.95 10.27 -4.19
C PRO A 236 -12.06 10.46 -2.97
N THR A 237 -11.09 9.57 -2.76
CA THR A 237 -10.12 9.68 -1.67
C THR A 237 -9.32 10.98 -1.73
N VAL A 238 -8.87 11.39 -2.92
CA VAL A 238 -8.09 12.63 -3.07
C VAL A 238 -8.95 13.86 -2.85
N ALA A 239 -10.21 13.82 -3.29
CA ALA A 239 -11.17 14.90 -3.03
C ALA A 239 -11.43 15.04 -1.51
N HIS A 240 -11.62 13.93 -0.81
CA HIS A 240 -11.79 13.91 0.64
C HIS A 240 -10.53 14.43 1.36
N PHE A 241 -9.34 13.97 0.97
CA PHE A 241 -8.05 14.42 1.49
C PHE A 241 -7.91 15.95 1.41
N GLU A 242 -8.10 16.53 0.23
CA GLU A 242 -8.00 17.97 0.02
C GLU A 242 -9.03 18.73 0.84
N GLN A 243 -10.28 18.28 0.87
CA GLN A 243 -11.36 18.90 1.63
C GLN A 243 -11.05 18.96 3.13
N ARG A 244 -10.59 17.83 3.72
CA ARG A 244 -10.28 17.75 5.16
C ARG A 244 -9.15 18.71 5.53
N LEU A 245 -8.09 18.77 4.73
CA LEU A 245 -6.98 19.70 4.97
C LEU A 245 -7.39 21.16 4.82
N SER A 246 -8.14 21.49 3.78
CA SER A 246 -8.62 22.87 3.55
C SER A 246 -9.47 23.39 4.70
N GLN A 247 -10.35 22.58 5.27
CA GLN A 247 -11.17 22.94 6.42
C GLN A 247 -10.33 23.33 7.67
N CYS A 248 -9.17 22.72 7.85
CA CYS A 248 -8.27 23.07 8.96
C CYS A 248 -7.48 24.34 8.69
N VAL A 249 -7.11 24.61 7.45
CA VAL A 249 -6.37 25.84 7.07
C VAL A 249 -7.27 27.08 7.20
N ASP A 250 -8.55 26.97 6.86
CA ASP A 250 -9.49 28.09 6.87
C ASP A 250 -10.07 28.43 8.26
N GLY A 251 -9.65 27.74 9.32
CA GLY A 251 -10.16 27.98 10.68
C GLY A 251 -11.67 27.74 10.82
N GLY A 252 -12.25 26.89 9.98
CA GLY A 252 -13.67 26.51 10.02
C GLY A 252 -14.63 27.53 9.40
N SER A 253 -14.17 28.44 8.56
CA SER A 253 -15.07 29.32 7.79
C SER A 253 -15.78 28.53 6.70
N HIS A 254 -17.09 28.35 6.84
CA HIS A 254 -17.97 27.62 5.91
C HIS A 254 -18.22 28.45 4.63
N GLY A 255 -17.26 28.50 3.70
CA GLY A 255 -17.47 28.91 2.32
C GLY A 255 -17.64 27.70 1.41
N GLU A 256 -18.37 27.81 0.31
CA GLU A 256 -18.34 26.75 -0.71
C GLU A 256 -16.91 26.58 -1.22
N PRO A 257 -16.41 25.33 -1.32
CA PRO A 257 -15.03 25.07 -1.71
C PRO A 257 -14.76 25.55 -3.15
N ASP A 258 -13.82 26.47 -3.30
CA ASP A 258 -13.25 26.85 -4.60
C ASP A 258 -11.97 26.03 -4.83
N ALA A 259 -12.10 24.94 -5.57
CA ALA A 259 -11.04 23.96 -5.79
C ALA A 259 -9.69 24.55 -6.28
N GLY A 260 -9.72 25.71 -6.95
CA GLY A 260 -8.51 26.38 -7.42
C GLY A 260 -7.78 27.20 -6.34
N GLN A 261 -8.53 27.79 -5.41
CA GLN A 261 -7.97 28.54 -4.29
C GLN A 261 -7.49 27.61 -3.18
N ASP A 262 -8.18 26.50 -2.96
CA ASP A 262 -7.84 25.51 -1.94
C ASP A 262 -6.50 24.83 -2.25
N ALA A 263 -6.25 24.44 -3.49
CA ALA A 263 -4.99 23.84 -3.90
C ALA A 263 -3.79 24.78 -3.71
N ALA A 264 -3.95 26.08 -4.00
CA ALA A 264 -2.90 27.07 -3.81
C ALA A 264 -2.57 27.28 -2.33
N ARG A 265 -3.59 27.33 -1.46
CA ARG A 265 -3.45 27.49 0.00
C ARG A 265 -2.82 26.26 0.64
N LEU A 266 -3.24 25.06 0.24
CA LEU A 266 -2.62 23.81 0.69
C LEU A 266 -1.12 23.78 0.34
N GLY A 267 -0.74 24.29 -0.84
CA GLY A 267 0.64 24.40 -1.25
C GLY A 267 1.53 25.28 -0.35
N GLU A 268 0.95 26.23 0.39
CA GLU A 268 1.66 27.09 1.34
C GLU A 268 1.83 26.44 2.72
N VAL A 269 0.93 25.53 3.10
CA VAL A 269 0.90 24.91 4.43
C VAL A 269 1.58 23.55 4.47
N LEU A 270 1.45 22.79 3.39
CA LEU A 270 2.07 21.46 3.29
C LEU A 270 3.56 21.54 3.00
N SER A 271 4.31 20.58 3.51
CA SER A 271 5.72 20.46 3.16
C SER A 271 5.90 20.21 1.65
N PRO A 272 7.09 20.50 1.07
CA PRO A 272 7.37 20.20 -0.33
C PRO A 272 7.16 18.73 -0.69
N VAL A 273 7.45 17.80 0.23
CA VAL A 273 7.24 16.37 0.03
C VAL A 273 5.74 16.06 -0.08
N MET A 274 4.93 16.58 0.83
CA MET A 274 3.48 16.39 0.79
C MET A 274 2.82 17.03 -0.44
N ASN A 275 3.30 18.17 -0.88
CA ASN A 275 2.84 18.80 -2.13
C ASN A 275 3.14 17.94 -3.36
N ASN A 276 4.30 17.29 -3.39
CA ASN A 276 4.65 16.34 -4.44
C ASN A 276 3.76 15.10 -4.41
N ILE A 277 3.45 14.57 -3.23
CA ILE A 277 2.54 13.44 -3.05
C ILE A 277 1.13 13.83 -3.52
N LEU A 278 0.60 14.96 -3.08
CA LEU A 278 -0.71 15.46 -3.50
C LEU A 278 -0.79 15.61 -5.03
N THR A 279 0.26 16.14 -5.65
CA THR A 279 0.36 16.23 -7.10
C THR A 279 0.35 14.85 -7.76
N ALA A 280 1.09 13.91 -7.21
CA ALA A 280 1.19 12.54 -7.73
C ALA A 280 -0.10 11.75 -7.57
N MET A 281 -0.87 11.98 -6.50
CA MET A 281 -2.20 11.35 -6.28
C MET A 281 -3.24 11.71 -7.35
N ASN A 282 -3.03 12.78 -8.10
CA ASN A 282 -3.99 13.28 -9.09
C ASN A 282 -3.65 12.91 -10.54
N ARG A 283 -2.54 12.24 -10.84
CA ARG A 283 -2.11 12.00 -12.22
C ARG A 283 -1.43 10.65 -12.43
N ASN A 284 -1.55 10.14 -13.64
CA ASN A 284 -0.72 9.05 -14.15
C ASN A 284 0.71 9.54 -14.37
N THR A 285 1.70 8.68 -14.20
CA THR A 285 3.11 9.01 -14.44
C THR A 285 3.84 7.88 -15.16
N MET A 286 4.77 8.24 -16.04
CA MET A 286 5.75 7.35 -16.64
C MET A 286 7.11 8.03 -16.52
N THR A 287 8.06 7.37 -15.86
CA THR A 287 9.36 7.92 -15.55
C THR A 287 10.45 7.02 -16.08
N VAL A 288 11.39 7.56 -16.85
CA VAL A 288 12.57 6.80 -17.30
C VAL A 288 13.49 6.56 -16.12
N THR A 289 13.73 5.30 -15.80
CA THR A 289 14.57 4.88 -14.67
C THR A 289 15.94 4.36 -15.11
N MET A 290 16.03 3.84 -16.34
CA MET A 290 17.30 3.33 -16.85
C MET A 290 17.39 3.48 -18.37
N ILE A 291 18.57 3.81 -18.85
CA ILE A 291 18.93 3.79 -20.26
C ILE A 291 20.18 2.94 -20.39
N GLN A 292 20.10 1.89 -21.21
CA GLN A 292 21.21 0.98 -21.44
C GLN A 292 21.43 0.78 -22.93
N GLY A 293 22.64 1.01 -23.41
CA GLY A 293 23.00 0.80 -24.80
C GLY A 293 24.50 0.60 -24.95
N LYS A 294 24.87 -0.27 -25.88
CA LYS A 294 26.25 -0.53 -26.22
C LYS A 294 26.43 -0.38 -27.74
N ASN A 295 27.32 0.51 -28.17
CA ASN A 295 27.70 0.72 -29.57
C ASN A 295 26.56 1.14 -30.51
N SER A 296 25.58 1.91 -30.04
CA SER A 296 24.48 2.47 -30.86
C SER A 296 23.64 1.47 -31.70
N SER A 297 23.88 0.17 -31.58
CA SER A 297 23.14 -0.84 -32.34
C SER A 297 21.76 -1.12 -31.76
N GLU A 298 21.64 -1.03 -30.44
CA GLU A 298 20.42 -1.23 -29.68
C GLU A 298 20.49 -0.42 -28.39
N VAL A 299 19.42 0.28 -28.05
CA VAL A 299 19.30 1.04 -26.81
C VAL A 299 18.01 0.61 -26.12
N LYS A 300 18.11 0.19 -24.87
CA LYS A 300 17.00 -0.10 -24.01
C LYS A 300 16.68 1.09 -23.11
N VAL A 301 15.43 1.45 -23.04
CA VAL A 301 14.89 2.48 -22.15
C VAL A 301 13.89 1.81 -21.23
N ILE A 302 14.15 1.83 -19.93
CA ILE A 302 13.27 1.23 -18.92
C ILE A 302 12.56 2.34 -18.19
N CYS A 303 11.26 2.18 -18.05
CA CYS A 303 10.37 3.14 -17.40
C CYS A 303 9.64 2.50 -16.22
N ASP A 304 9.53 3.23 -15.13
CA ASP A 304 8.55 3.02 -14.06
C ASP A 304 7.25 3.70 -14.46
N VAL A 305 6.14 3.00 -14.30
CA VAL A 305 4.80 3.50 -14.61
C VAL A 305 3.95 3.43 -13.36
N ARG A 306 3.27 4.55 -13.06
CA ARG A 306 2.31 4.62 -11.95
C ARG A 306 0.98 5.15 -12.46
N LEU A 307 -0.05 4.30 -12.45
CA LEU A 307 -1.38 4.62 -12.96
C LEU A 307 -2.38 4.75 -11.80
N LEU A 308 -3.26 5.73 -11.90
CA LEU A 308 -4.36 5.91 -10.95
C LEU A 308 -5.30 4.69 -10.99
N PRO A 309 -5.96 4.36 -9.87
CA PRO A 309 -7.04 3.38 -9.86
C PRO A 309 -8.03 3.58 -11.00
N GLY A 310 -8.40 2.49 -11.67
CA GLY A 310 -9.28 2.50 -12.83
C GLY A 310 -8.58 2.67 -14.20
N TYR A 311 -7.26 2.82 -14.20
CA TYR A 311 -6.43 2.68 -15.40
C TYR A 311 -5.72 1.33 -15.35
N GLY A 312 -6.11 0.42 -16.24
CA GLY A 312 -5.61 -0.95 -16.27
C GLY A 312 -4.58 -1.22 -17.37
N THR A 313 -4.36 -2.51 -17.59
CA THR A 313 -3.39 -3.03 -18.57
C THR A 313 -3.69 -2.54 -20.00
N GLU A 314 -4.96 -2.35 -20.37
CA GLU A 314 -5.34 -1.90 -21.72
C GLU A 314 -4.86 -0.47 -21.97
N TYR A 315 -5.11 0.44 -21.01
CA TYR A 315 -4.61 1.82 -21.07
C TYR A 315 -3.08 1.86 -21.18
N LEU A 316 -2.39 1.08 -20.35
CA LEU A 316 -0.93 1.00 -20.39
C LEU A 316 -0.45 0.53 -21.78
N LYS A 317 -1.10 -0.46 -22.34
CA LYS A 317 -0.77 -1.00 -23.67
C LYS A 317 -0.97 0.04 -24.76
N GLU A 318 -2.11 0.72 -24.80
CA GLU A 318 -2.37 1.79 -25.77
C GLU A 318 -1.32 2.90 -25.71
N LEU A 319 -0.98 3.35 -24.50
CA LEU A 319 0.05 4.35 -24.26
C LEU A 319 1.42 3.90 -24.79
N THR A 320 1.83 2.69 -24.46
CA THR A 320 3.13 2.15 -24.83
C THR A 320 3.22 1.81 -26.32
N ASP A 321 2.15 1.28 -26.92
CA ASP A 321 2.10 0.98 -28.36
C ASP A 321 2.21 2.29 -29.19
N SER A 322 1.53 3.37 -28.75
CA SER A 322 1.62 4.68 -29.39
C SER A 322 3.06 5.24 -29.39
N LEU A 323 3.76 5.12 -28.26
CA LEU A 323 5.15 5.53 -28.14
C LEU A 323 6.09 4.65 -29.00
N ALA A 324 5.86 3.35 -28.97
CA ALA A 324 6.63 2.38 -29.75
C ALA A 324 6.50 2.64 -31.25
N GLU A 325 5.29 2.88 -31.76
CA GLU A 325 5.03 3.23 -33.14
C GLU A 325 5.71 4.57 -33.52
N LYS A 326 5.52 5.62 -32.72
CA LYS A 326 6.10 6.95 -32.97
C LYS A 326 7.62 6.92 -33.11
N TRP A 327 8.29 6.11 -32.31
CA TRP A 327 9.74 6.07 -32.25
C TRP A 327 10.36 4.84 -32.92
N ASP A 328 9.54 4.00 -33.56
CA ASP A 328 9.96 2.75 -34.19
C ASP A 328 10.80 1.90 -33.22
N ALA A 329 10.21 1.63 -32.08
CA ALA A 329 10.79 0.87 -30.98
C ALA A 329 9.96 -0.40 -30.76
N ASP A 330 10.60 -1.46 -30.31
CA ASP A 330 9.89 -2.59 -29.72
C ASP A 330 9.54 -2.25 -28.26
N CYS A 331 8.32 -2.57 -27.81
CA CYS A 331 7.88 -2.35 -26.46
C CYS A 331 7.53 -3.66 -25.76
N ARG A 332 7.89 -3.77 -24.49
CA ARG A 332 7.53 -4.90 -23.62
C ARG A 332 7.11 -4.38 -22.25
N ILE A 333 5.92 -4.71 -21.82
CA ILE A 333 5.49 -4.56 -20.44
C ILE A 333 6.12 -5.72 -19.66
N LEU A 334 7.09 -5.43 -18.80
CA LEU A 334 7.81 -6.43 -18.02
C LEU A 334 6.99 -6.88 -16.82
N SER A 335 6.28 -5.93 -16.19
CA SER A 335 5.36 -6.16 -15.09
C SER A 335 4.31 -5.07 -15.06
N PHE A 336 3.12 -5.38 -14.59
CA PHE A 336 2.11 -4.41 -14.23
C PHE A 336 1.11 -5.04 -13.27
N SER A 337 0.76 -4.30 -12.22
CA SER A 337 -0.37 -4.57 -11.34
C SER A 337 -1.28 -3.35 -11.28
N GLU A 338 -2.57 -3.59 -11.31
CA GLU A 338 -3.56 -2.52 -11.26
C GLU A 338 -3.63 -1.89 -9.85
N GLY A 339 -3.93 -0.61 -9.82
CA GLY A 339 -4.21 0.10 -8.58
C GLY A 339 -5.62 -0.17 -8.06
N TYR A 340 -5.85 0.18 -6.82
CA TYR A 340 -7.18 0.08 -6.20
C TYR A 340 -7.49 1.32 -5.36
N GLU A 341 -8.79 1.48 -5.06
CA GLU A 341 -9.31 2.48 -4.14
C GLU A 341 -10.43 1.85 -3.31
N SER A 342 -10.24 1.85 -1.99
CA SER A 342 -11.29 1.53 -1.01
C SER A 342 -12.08 2.80 -0.67
N GLN A 343 -13.26 2.63 -0.06
CA GLN A 343 -14.08 3.79 0.32
C GLN A 343 -13.35 4.64 1.36
N PRO A 344 -13.26 5.97 1.18
CA PRO A 344 -12.58 6.86 2.11
C PRO A 344 -13.39 7.18 3.38
N GLU A 345 -14.62 6.73 3.48
CA GLU A 345 -15.56 7.02 4.58
C GLU A 345 -16.43 5.80 4.93
N GLY A 346 -16.85 5.74 6.19
CA GLY A 346 -17.76 4.71 6.70
C GLY A 346 -17.10 3.35 6.91
N GLY A 347 -17.85 2.38 7.42
CA GLY A 347 -17.34 1.01 7.66
C GLY A 347 -16.08 0.98 8.53
N LEU A 348 -15.11 0.14 8.15
CA LEU A 348 -13.86 -0.04 8.89
C LEU A 348 -13.05 1.27 9.03
N ILE A 349 -12.96 2.06 7.96
CA ILE A 349 -12.18 3.30 8.04
C ILE A 349 -12.80 4.31 9.01
N GLY A 350 -14.13 4.34 9.14
CA GLY A 350 -14.81 5.15 10.16
C GLY A 350 -14.49 4.69 11.58
N CYS A 351 -14.36 3.38 11.81
CA CYS A 351 -13.92 2.84 13.11
C CYS A 351 -12.45 3.23 13.39
N LEU A 352 -11.57 3.17 12.38
CA LEU A 352 -10.17 3.60 12.51
C LEU A 352 -10.07 5.11 12.81
N GLU A 353 -10.92 5.93 12.17
CA GLU A 353 -10.99 7.37 12.44
C GLU A 353 -11.40 7.67 13.88
N GLU A 354 -12.43 6.98 14.39
CA GLU A 354 -12.87 7.15 15.77
C GLU A 354 -11.81 6.71 16.76
N ALA A 355 -11.19 5.55 16.55
CA ALA A 355 -10.10 5.05 17.38
C ALA A 355 -8.90 6.01 17.38
N THR A 356 -8.52 6.54 16.21
CA THR A 356 -7.45 7.54 16.08
C THR A 356 -7.74 8.78 16.93
N ARG A 357 -8.97 9.29 16.85
CA ARG A 357 -9.38 10.48 17.61
C ARG A 357 -9.36 10.25 19.12
N MET A 358 -9.79 9.07 19.55
CA MET A 358 -9.86 8.74 20.98
C MET A 358 -8.50 8.44 21.58
N GLU A 359 -7.67 7.68 20.90
CA GLU A 359 -6.44 7.11 21.47
C GLU A 359 -5.19 7.97 21.19
N LEU A 360 -5.15 8.67 20.05
CA LEU A 360 -3.99 9.45 19.64
C LEU A 360 -4.14 10.96 19.90
N GLY A 361 -5.30 11.40 20.38
CA GLY A 361 -5.52 12.78 20.79
C GLY A 361 -4.80 13.10 22.12
N GLU A 362 -4.06 14.20 22.17
CA GLU A 362 -3.43 14.73 23.39
C GLU A 362 -4.06 16.06 23.82
N ALA A 363 -3.83 16.47 25.06
CA ALA A 363 -4.34 17.73 25.56
C ALA A 363 -3.86 18.93 24.73
N GLY A 364 -4.80 19.60 24.05
CA GLY A 364 -4.54 20.75 23.17
C GLY A 364 -4.18 20.38 21.71
N LYS A 365 -4.22 19.08 21.37
CA LYS A 365 -4.01 18.60 19.99
C LYS A 365 -5.12 17.64 19.60
N ARG A 366 -5.56 17.71 18.35
CA ARG A 366 -6.53 16.79 17.77
C ARG A 366 -5.81 15.77 16.90
N ALA A 367 -6.19 14.50 17.02
CA ALA A 367 -5.78 13.46 16.11
C ALA A 367 -6.95 13.15 15.16
N GLU A 368 -6.69 13.13 13.88
CA GLU A 368 -7.66 12.76 12.85
C GLU A 368 -7.02 11.81 11.86
N LEU A 369 -7.82 10.91 11.29
CA LEU A 369 -7.37 10.01 10.23
C LEU A 369 -7.60 10.71 8.89
N LEU A 370 -6.63 10.54 7.97
CA LEU A 370 -6.69 11.14 6.64
C LEU A 370 -6.43 10.07 5.57
N PRO A 371 -7.47 9.63 4.83
CA PRO A 371 -7.31 8.69 3.74
C PRO A 371 -6.47 9.26 2.61
N PHE A 372 -5.58 8.46 2.02
CA PHE A 372 -4.78 8.88 0.87
C PHE A 372 -4.55 7.74 -0.12
N ILE A 373 -4.11 8.09 -1.34
CA ILE A 373 -3.69 7.14 -2.37
C ILE A 373 -2.17 7.03 -2.34
N SER A 374 -1.66 5.84 -2.06
CA SER A 374 -0.22 5.57 -2.03
C SER A 374 0.38 5.55 -3.42
N MET A 375 1.63 6.01 -3.51
CA MET A 375 2.47 5.87 -4.70
C MET A 375 3.23 4.54 -4.71
N GLY A 376 3.29 3.88 -3.55
CA GLY A 376 3.91 2.57 -3.37
C GLY A 376 3.06 1.43 -3.96
N SER A 377 3.49 0.22 -3.67
CA SER A 377 2.78 -1.00 -4.04
C SER A 377 2.91 -1.97 -2.87
N SER A 378 1.81 -2.44 -2.34
CA SER A 378 1.73 -3.43 -1.26
C SER A 378 0.98 -4.67 -1.73
N ASP A 379 0.89 -5.68 -0.89
CA ASP A 379 0.12 -6.90 -1.16
C ASP A 379 -1.38 -6.64 -1.39
N GLY A 380 -1.90 -5.49 -0.99
CA GLY A 380 -3.27 -5.06 -1.28
C GLY A 380 -3.66 -5.17 -2.76
N ARG A 381 -2.70 -5.01 -3.69
CA ARG A 381 -2.90 -5.15 -5.14
C ARG A 381 -3.48 -6.52 -5.56
N PHE A 382 -3.17 -7.58 -4.83
CA PHE A 382 -3.66 -8.93 -5.14
C PHE A 382 -5.11 -9.16 -4.71
N LEU A 383 -5.64 -8.28 -3.84
CA LEU A 383 -6.96 -8.42 -3.24
C LEU A 383 -8.08 -7.73 -4.05
N VAL A 384 -7.71 -6.96 -5.07
CA VAL A 384 -8.65 -6.26 -5.96
C VAL A 384 -9.71 -7.20 -6.56
N PRO A 385 -9.36 -8.38 -7.13
CA PRO A 385 -10.35 -9.27 -7.72
C PRO A 385 -11.37 -9.83 -6.73
N MET A 386 -11.03 -9.89 -5.44
CA MET A 386 -11.92 -10.36 -4.36
C MET A 386 -12.80 -9.25 -3.79
N LYS A 387 -12.67 -8.01 -4.27
CA LYS A 387 -13.41 -6.85 -3.76
C LYS A 387 -13.19 -6.61 -2.26
N ALA A 388 -12.03 -7.01 -1.75
CA ALA A 388 -11.63 -6.70 -0.39
C ALA A 388 -11.44 -5.19 -0.22
N LYS A 389 -11.80 -4.65 0.94
CA LYS A 389 -11.55 -3.26 1.32
C LYS A 389 -10.25 -3.23 2.10
N VAL A 390 -9.20 -2.68 1.53
CA VAL A 390 -7.86 -2.65 2.13
C VAL A 390 -7.57 -1.24 2.62
N TYR A 391 -7.10 -1.16 3.88
CA TYR A 391 -6.68 0.06 4.53
C TYR A 391 -5.30 -0.14 5.16
N GLY A 392 -4.33 0.65 4.70
CA GLY A 392 -2.98 0.65 5.27
C GLY A 392 -2.92 1.60 6.45
N TYR A 393 -2.81 1.06 7.68
CA TYR A 393 -2.80 1.87 8.88
C TYR A 393 -1.99 1.25 10.02
N SER A 394 -0.83 1.84 10.29
CA SER A 394 0.02 1.47 11.42
C SER A 394 0.47 2.74 12.14
N PRO A 395 -0.35 3.29 13.09
CA PRO A 395 -0.08 4.57 13.71
C PRO A 395 1.25 4.58 14.46
N VAL A 396 2.10 5.56 14.13
CA VAL A 396 3.40 5.76 14.75
C VAL A 396 3.26 6.84 15.81
N LEU A 397 3.67 6.52 17.03
CA LEU A 397 3.83 7.45 18.16
C LEU A 397 5.32 7.61 18.43
N PRO A 398 5.81 8.76 18.86
CA PRO A 398 5.10 9.98 19.28
C PRO A 398 4.82 10.97 18.14
N TRP A 399 4.07 12.01 18.43
CA TRP A 399 3.67 13.12 17.57
C TRP A 399 4.81 13.87 16.88
N ASP A 400 6.02 13.76 17.35
CA ASP A 400 7.20 14.45 16.86
C ASP A 400 7.78 13.79 15.59
N MET A 401 7.32 12.61 15.22
CA MET A 401 7.72 11.97 13.96
C MET A 401 6.72 12.33 12.86
N THR A 402 7.09 13.26 12.00
CA THR A 402 6.30 13.62 10.82
C THR A 402 6.56 12.66 9.66
N PHE A 403 5.67 12.68 8.66
CA PHE A 403 5.85 11.92 7.40
C PHE A 403 7.22 12.21 6.76
N ASP A 404 7.64 13.48 6.72
CA ASP A 404 8.92 13.89 6.12
C ASP A 404 10.12 13.27 6.85
N GLN A 405 10.04 13.12 8.16
CA GLN A 405 11.05 12.45 8.96
C GLN A 405 11.08 10.96 8.69
N ALA A 406 9.91 10.33 8.63
CA ALA A 406 9.80 8.89 8.35
C ALA A 406 10.35 8.51 6.97
N VAL A 407 10.07 9.30 5.93
CA VAL A 407 10.58 9.07 4.57
C VAL A 407 12.10 9.28 4.47
N SER A 408 12.70 10.04 5.41
CA SER A 408 14.14 10.30 5.44
C SER A 408 14.95 9.29 6.28
N MET A 409 14.29 8.39 6.98
CA MET A 409 14.91 7.30 7.78
C MET A 409 15.29 6.11 6.91
#